data_2e8873b0d94b5e80391e0060f46a304d
#
_entry.id   2e8873b0d94b5e80391e0060f46a304d
#
_cell.length_a   1.000
_cell.length_b   1.000
_cell.length_c   1.000
_cell.angle_alpha   90.00
_cell.angle_beta   90.00
_cell.angle_gamma   90.00
#
_symmetry.space_group_name_H-M   'P 1'
#
loop_
_entity.id
_entity.type
_entity.pdbx_description
1 polymer ?
#
loop_
_entity_poly.entity_id
_entity_poly.type
_entity_poly.pdbx_seq_one_letter_code
_entity_poly.pdbx_strand_id
1 'polypeptide(L)'
;MVVNALTAHVRLDAKIFRRFALFDTFIRQRRWKAPALFMAIFLAFSTVALLSGKAQSVMIGMLLFGIGVFLPFAYLLSFLLQVHDQSKRLGLKTPRPVYTLNLNETELRVINDMKAEDELRVPFAQLEGAYRRADAYYLYVTPSRAFILPHAQNSLSPAQMWDFLAARLPEGKLHSK
;
A
#
# COMPACT_ATOMS: atom_id res chain seq x y z
N MET A 1 -17.66 3.82 -26.78
CA MET A 1 -18.40 4.75 -25.90
C MET A 1 -17.37 5.51 -25.09
N VAL A 2 -17.13 6.80 -25.40
CA VAL A 2 -16.12 7.61 -24.68
C VAL A 2 -16.78 8.06 -23.36
N VAL A 3 -16.31 7.54 -22.25
CA VAL A 3 -16.76 7.98 -20.91
C VAL A 3 -16.04 9.29 -20.62
N ASN A 4 -16.73 10.42 -20.77
CA ASN A 4 -16.13 11.76 -20.63
C ASN A 4 -15.89 12.17 -19.18
N ALA A 5 -16.60 11.61 -18.22
CA ALA A 5 -16.39 11.84 -16.79
C ALA A 5 -16.90 10.65 -15.97
N LEU A 6 -16.16 10.29 -14.93
CA LEU A 6 -16.52 9.24 -13.99
C LEU A 6 -16.53 9.81 -12.58
N THR A 7 -17.65 9.67 -11.87
CA THR A 7 -17.76 10.01 -10.45
C THR A 7 -17.87 8.75 -9.62
N ALA A 8 -17.02 8.62 -8.61
CA ALA A 8 -17.05 7.52 -7.67
C ALA A 8 -17.04 8.05 -6.23
N HIS A 9 -18.08 7.73 -5.46
CA HIS A 9 -18.15 8.01 -4.02
C HIS A 9 -17.44 6.90 -3.26
N VAL A 10 -16.26 7.20 -2.75
CA VAL A 10 -15.40 6.19 -2.15
C VAL A 10 -15.71 6.00 -0.68
N ARG A 11 -16.11 4.79 -0.33
CA ARG A 11 -16.27 4.31 1.03
C ARG A 11 -15.11 3.38 1.38
N LEU A 12 -14.43 3.67 2.46
CA LEU A 12 -13.34 2.83 2.95
C LEU A 12 -13.74 2.12 4.25
N ASP A 13 -13.25 0.90 4.38
CA ASP A 13 -13.29 0.11 5.61
C ASP A 13 -11.86 -0.30 6.05
N ALA A 14 -11.75 -0.86 7.24
CA ALA A 14 -10.47 -1.31 7.79
C ALA A 14 -9.80 -2.41 6.93
N LYS A 15 -10.59 -3.23 6.20
CA LYS A 15 -10.07 -4.30 5.35
C LYS A 15 -9.40 -3.74 4.09
N ILE A 16 -10.09 -2.82 3.40
CA ILE A 16 -9.55 -2.13 2.21
C ILE A 16 -8.31 -1.34 2.60
N PHE A 17 -8.37 -0.57 3.70
CA PHE A 17 -7.24 0.20 4.19
C PHE A 17 -6.03 -0.68 4.54
N ARG A 18 -6.24 -1.81 5.23
CA ARG A 18 -5.16 -2.75 5.56
C ARG A 18 -4.51 -3.36 4.31
N ARG A 19 -5.30 -3.73 3.30
CA ARG A 19 -4.78 -4.26 2.03
C ARG A 19 -3.94 -3.23 1.29
N PHE A 20 -4.40 -1.99 1.26
CA PHE A 20 -3.63 -0.89 0.70
C PHE A 20 -2.31 -0.68 1.46
N ALA A 21 -2.34 -0.62 2.81
CA ALA A 21 -1.15 -0.42 3.62
C ALA A 21 -0.11 -1.55 3.43
N LEU A 22 -0.56 -2.81 3.35
CA LEU A 22 0.29 -3.95 3.05
C LEU A 22 0.92 -3.83 1.66
N PHE A 23 0.11 -3.50 0.64
CA PHE A 23 0.61 -3.29 -0.71
C PHE A 23 1.65 -2.18 -0.77
N ASP A 24 1.33 -1.01 -0.22
CA ASP A 24 2.21 0.17 -0.26
C ASP A 24 3.53 -0.12 0.44
N THR A 25 3.50 -0.69 1.65
CA THR A 25 4.70 -0.92 2.47
C THR A 25 5.57 -2.06 1.93
N PHE A 26 4.97 -3.21 1.62
CA PHE A 26 5.74 -4.42 1.32
C PHE A 26 5.98 -4.62 -0.18
N ILE A 27 5.05 -4.25 -1.05
CA ILE A 27 5.18 -4.49 -2.49
C ILE A 27 5.78 -3.26 -3.18
N ARG A 28 5.20 -2.09 -3.01
CA ARG A 28 5.67 -0.87 -3.69
C ARG A 28 6.96 -0.33 -3.08
N GLN A 29 6.97 -0.05 -1.77
CA GLN A 29 8.14 0.52 -1.08
C GLN A 29 9.20 -0.53 -0.73
N ARG A 30 8.88 -1.84 -0.84
CA ARG A 30 9.80 -2.96 -0.56
C ARG A 30 10.47 -2.89 0.82
N ARG A 31 9.78 -2.33 1.83
CA ARG A 31 10.33 -2.15 3.19
C ARG A 31 10.68 -3.46 3.91
N TRP A 32 10.20 -4.60 3.42
CA TRP A 32 10.58 -5.92 3.92
C TRP A 32 12.07 -6.25 3.74
N LYS A 33 12.77 -5.55 2.80
CA LYS A 33 14.18 -5.82 2.50
C LYS A 33 15.10 -5.58 3.69
N ALA A 34 14.85 -4.52 4.47
CA ALA A 34 15.68 -4.21 5.65
C ALA A 34 15.59 -5.32 6.72
N PRO A 35 14.42 -5.70 7.25
CA PRO A 35 14.35 -6.79 8.22
C PRO A 35 14.84 -8.14 7.65
N ALA A 36 14.65 -8.42 6.36
CA ALA A 36 15.19 -9.61 5.72
C ALA A 36 16.73 -9.61 5.66
N LEU A 37 17.34 -8.46 5.37
CA LEU A 37 18.80 -8.31 5.38
C LEU A 37 19.36 -8.53 6.80
N PHE A 38 18.76 -7.91 7.82
CA PHE A 38 19.17 -8.12 9.21
C PHE A 38 19.03 -9.58 9.62
N MET A 39 17.92 -10.23 9.27
CA MET A 39 17.76 -11.66 9.51
C MET A 39 18.92 -12.47 8.90
N ALA A 40 19.25 -12.22 7.63
CA ALA A 40 20.33 -12.92 6.95
C ALA A 40 21.69 -12.73 7.64
N ILE A 41 22.00 -11.49 8.07
CA ILE A 41 23.22 -11.17 8.81
C ILE A 41 23.28 -11.93 10.13
N PHE A 42 22.22 -11.87 10.94
CA PHE A 42 22.19 -12.56 12.25
C PHE A 42 22.28 -14.07 12.09
N LEU A 43 21.61 -14.66 11.09
CA LEU A 43 21.70 -16.10 10.80
C LEU A 43 23.11 -16.49 10.34
N ALA A 44 23.79 -15.68 9.52
CA ALA A 44 25.16 -15.93 9.10
C ALA A 44 26.11 -15.94 10.31
N PHE A 45 26.06 -14.94 11.18
CA PHE A 45 26.87 -14.90 12.41
C PHE A 45 26.53 -16.03 13.38
N SER A 46 25.24 -16.36 13.51
CA SER A 46 24.80 -17.52 14.29
C SER A 46 25.43 -18.82 13.78
N THR A 47 25.41 -19.05 12.47
CA THR A 47 26.00 -20.24 11.85
C THR A 47 27.50 -20.34 12.15
N VAL A 48 28.24 -19.23 11.97
CA VAL A 48 29.68 -19.20 12.27
C VAL A 48 29.94 -19.48 13.77
N ALA A 49 29.16 -18.92 14.66
CA ALA A 49 29.29 -19.14 16.10
C ALA A 49 29.01 -20.60 16.49
N LEU A 50 27.97 -21.21 15.93
CA LEU A 50 27.58 -22.60 16.17
C LEU A 50 28.64 -23.59 15.65
N LEU A 51 29.22 -23.31 14.48
CA LEU A 51 30.28 -24.15 13.88
C LEU A 51 31.63 -24.09 14.62
N SER A 52 31.87 -23.07 15.44
CA SER A 52 33.11 -22.94 16.19
C SER A 52 33.29 -23.99 17.30
N GLY A 53 32.22 -24.66 17.71
CA GLY A 53 32.22 -25.80 18.65
C GLY A 53 32.54 -25.44 20.12
N LYS A 54 32.86 -24.17 20.45
CA LYS A 54 33.15 -23.74 21.81
C LYS A 54 31.81 -23.50 22.54
N ALA A 55 31.68 -23.96 23.78
CA ALA A 55 30.46 -23.82 24.58
C ALA A 55 29.91 -22.39 24.63
N GLN A 56 30.76 -21.41 24.82
CA GLN A 56 30.42 -19.98 24.82
C GLN A 56 29.92 -19.51 23.47
N SER A 57 30.50 -19.96 22.36
CA SER A 57 30.10 -19.62 21.00
C SER A 57 28.76 -20.25 20.63
N VAL A 58 28.44 -21.43 21.13
CA VAL A 58 27.14 -22.07 20.92
C VAL A 58 26.02 -21.23 21.57
N MET A 59 26.22 -20.75 22.79
CA MET A 59 25.25 -19.89 23.46
C MET A 59 25.03 -18.56 22.70
N ILE A 60 26.10 -17.92 22.23
CA ILE A 60 26.01 -16.72 21.41
C ILE A 60 25.28 -17.01 20.09
N GLY A 61 25.60 -18.13 19.43
CA GLY A 61 24.96 -18.57 18.21
C GLY A 61 23.45 -18.74 18.36
N MET A 62 23.00 -19.39 19.43
CA MET A 62 21.58 -19.55 19.73
C MET A 62 20.88 -18.20 19.97
N LEU A 63 21.52 -17.29 20.68
CA LEU A 63 20.98 -15.94 20.93
C LEU A 63 20.85 -15.16 19.63
N LEU A 64 21.88 -15.18 18.78
CA LEU A 64 21.86 -14.52 17.47
C LEU A 64 20.77 -15.13 16.55
N PHE A 65 20.62 -16.46 16.57
CA PHE A 65 19.54 -17.13 15.86
C PHE A 65 18.15 -16.64 16.31
N GLY A 66 17.94 -16.61 17.63
CA GLY A 66 16.68 -16.10 18.19
C GLY A 66 16.39 -14.68 17.73
N ILE A 67 17.35 -13.75 17.88
CA ILE A 67 17.21 -12.36 17.43
C ILE A 67 16.89 -12.31 15.93
N GLY A 68 17.65 -13.03 15.11
CA GLY A 68 17.48 -13.04 13.66
C GLY A 68 16.08 -13.50 13.22
N VAL A 69 15.53 -14.51 13.88
CA VAL A 69 14.20 -15.04 13.57
C VAL A 69 13.10 -14.12 14.12
N PHE A 70 13.21 -13.66 15.37
CA PHE A 70 12.15 -12.86 16.00
C PHE A 70 12.04 -11.43 15.46
N LEU A 71 13.11 -10.83 14.98
CA LEU A 71 13.13 -9.45 14.50
C LEU A 71 12.13 -9.19 13.35
N PRO A 72 12.06 -10.01 12.26
CA PRO A 72 11.06 -9.83 11.21
C PRO A 72 9.63 -9.98 11.72
N PHE A 73 9.40 -10.90 12.67
CA PHE A 73 8.07 -11.07 13.28
C PHE A 73 7.66 -9.85 14.10
N ALA A 74 8.57 -9.32 14.91
CA ALA A 74 8.32 -8.10 15.69
C ALA A 74 8.04 -6.90 14.77
N TYR A 75 8.77 -6.78 13.65
CA TYR A 75 8.52 -5.76 12.64
C TYR A 75 7.13 -5.89 12.02
N LEU A 76 6.75 -7.10 11.58
CA LEU A 76 5.44 -7.35 10.99
C LEU A 76 4.31 -7.08 11.99
N LEU A 77 4.46 -7.55 13.23
CA LEU A 77 3.47 -7.33 14.29
C LEU A 77 3.30 -5.83 14.58
N SER A 78 4.39 -5.10 14.74
CA SER A 78 4.37 -3.65 14.95
C SER A 78 3.69 -2.92 13.81
N PHE A 79 3.96 -3.31 12.57
CA PHE A 79 3.30 -2.76 11.39
C PHE A 79 1.78 -3.01 11.41
N LEU A 80 1.35 -4.24 11.69
CA LEU A 80 -0.07 -4.59 11.75
C LEU A 80 -0.81 -3.84 12.87
N LEU A 81 -0.18 -3.66 14.03
CA LEU A 81 -0.71 -2.87 15.13
C LEU A 81 -0.85 -1.39 14.73
N GLN A 82 0.16 -0.80 14.10
CA GLN A 82 0.09 0.58 13.61
C GLN A 82 -1.04 0.78 12.58
N VAL A 83 -1.18 -0.13 11.62
CA VAL A 83 -2.28 -0.09 10.63
C VAL A 83 -3.65 -0.22 11.31
N HIS A 84 -3.75 -1.10 12.30
CA HIS A 84 -4.98 -1.28 13.06
C HIS A 84 -5.35 -0.01 13.84
N ASP A 85 -4.41 0.59 14.55
CA ASP A 85 -4.64 1.82 15.31
C ASP A 85 -4.97 3.00 14.39
N GLN A 86 -4.29 3.10 13.25
CA GLN A 86 -4.60 4.12 12.25
C GLN A 86 -6.01 3.95 11.68
N SER A 87 -6.42 2.71 11.39
CA SER A 87 -7.78 2.43 10.92
C SER A 87 -8.85 2.80 11.96
N LYS A 88 -8.57 2.59 13.25
CA LYS A 88 -9.43 3.03 14.35
C LYS A 88 -9.53 4.54 14.45
N ARG A 89 -8.38 5.25 14.39
CA ARG A 89 -8.34 6.72 14.44
C ARG A 89 -9.09 7.35 13.28
N LEU A 90 -9.03 6.73 12.11
CA LEU A 90 -9.78 7.14 10.92
C LEU A 90 -11.26 6.73 10.97
N GLY A 91 -11.71 6.03 11.99
CA GLY A 91 -13.11 5.59 12.15
C GLY A 91 -13.55 4.54 11.13
N LEU A 92 -12.63 3.73 10.58
CA LEU A 92 -12.90 2.77 9.51
C LEU A 92 -13.44 1.41 10.02
N LYS A 93 -13.97 1.32 11.25
CA LYS A 93 -14.61 0.11 11.76
C LYS A 93 -15.83 -0.29 10.92
N THR A 94 -16.57 0.70 10.44
CA THR A 94 -17.67 0.54 9.49
C THR A 94 -17.33 1.26 8.18
N PRO A 95 -17.81 0.77 7.03
CA PRO A 95 -17.61 1.46 5.76
C PRO A 95 -18.19 2.87 5.83
N ARG A 96 -17.33 3.88 5.64
CA ARG A 96 -17.75 5.28 5.65
C ARG A 96 -17.28 6.01 4.41
N PRO A 97 -18.04 7.01 3.93
CA PRO A 97 -17.58 7.88 2.85
C PRO A 97 -16.36 8.65 3.34
N VAL A 98 -15.34 8.75 2.50
CA VAL A 98 -14.09 9.45 2.82
C VAL A 98 -13.84 10.57 1.82
N TYR A 99 -14.04 10.29 0.54
CA TYR A 99 -13.88 11.26 -0.55
C TYR A 99 -14.64 10.82 -1.79
N THR A 100 -14.94 11.80 -2.64
CA THR A 100 -15.51 11.60 -3.96
C THR A 100 -14.41 11.83 -5.00
N LEU A 101 -14.21 10.84 -5.87
CA LEU A 101 -13.29 10.92 -7.01
C LEU A 101 -14.08 11.26 -8.26
N ASN A 102 -13.71 12.34 -8.92
CA ASN A 102 -14.18 12.70 -10.24
C ASN A 102 -13.01 12.58 -11.22
N LEU A 103 -13.10 11.63 -12.14
CA LEU A 103 -12.11 11.42 -13.19
C LEU A 103 -12.69 12.01 -14.47
N ASN A 104 -12.12 13.11 -14.93
CA ASN A 104 -12.46 13.77 -16.18
C ASN A 104 -11.51 13.31 -17.32
N GLU A 105 -11.53 13.98 -18.45
CA GLU A 105 -10.64 13.65 -19.56
C GLU A 105 -9.16 13.99 -19.27
N THR A 106 -8.91 15.02 -18.47
CA THR A 106 -7.58 15.62 -18.27
C THR A 106 -7.05 15.52 -16.86
N GLU A 107 -7.94 15.40 -15.86
CA GLU A 107 -7.57 15.50 -14.45
C GLU A 107 -8.36 14.54 -13.54
N LEU A 108 -7.72 14.20 -12.43
CA LEU A 108 -8.33 13.58 -11.27
C LEU A 108 -8.69 14.69 -10.27
N ARG A 109 -9.98 14.83 -9.96
CA ARG A 109 -10.50 15.73 -8.95
C ARG A 109 -10.93 14.93 -7.74
N VAL A 110 -10.42 15.27 -6.58
CA VAL A 110 -10.74 14.63 -5.30
C VAL A 110 -11.39 15.63 -4.39
N ILE A 111 -12.59 15.35 -3.95
CA ILE A 111 -13.35 16.16 -3.00
C ILE A 111 -13.41 15.38 -1.69
N ASN A 112 -12.93 15.99 -0.60
CA ASN A 112 -12.99 15.37 0.71
C ASN A 112 -14.40 15.48 1.28
N ASP A 113 -15.08 14.34 1.50
CA ASP A 113 -16.46 14.34 2.02
C ASP A 113 -16.57 14.86 3.46
N MET A 114 -15.46 14.97 4.17
CA MET A 114 -15.42 15.51 5.54
C MET A 114 -15.17 17.03 5.60
N LYS A 115 -14.55 17.57 4.54
CA LYS A 115 -14.23 19.00 4.40
C LYS A 115 -14.40 19.37 2.93
N ALA A 116 -15.61 19.78 2.56
CA ALA A 116 -15.95 20.10 1.17
C ALA A 116 -15.08 21.22 0.55
N GLU A 117 -14.41 22.01 1.36
CA GLU A 117 -13.46 23.05 0.94
C GLU A 117 -12.11 22.47 0.50
N ASP A 118 -11.75 21.23 0.92
CA ASP A 118 -10.51 20.53 0.52
C ASP A 118 -10.72 19.78 -0.81
N GLU A 119 -10.62 20.53 -1.88
CA GLU A 119 -10.61 20.00 -3.24
C GLU A 119 -9.17 19.90 -3.76
N LEU A 120 -8.78 18.71 -4.22
CA LEU A 120 -7.51 18.48 -4.89
C LEU A 120 -7.76 18.17 -6.37
N ARG A 121 -7.12 18.93 -7.26
CA ARG A 121 -7.12 18.68 -8.70
C ARG A 121 -5.72 18.29 -9.13
N VAL A 122 -5.61 17.17 -9.82
CA VAL A 122 -4.33 16.62 -10.28
C VAL A 122 -4.45 16.20 -11.73
N PRO A 123 -3.77 16.87 -12.66
CA PRO A 123 -3.68 16.40 -14.04
C PRO A 123 -3.13 14.98 -14.13
N PHE A 124 -3.65 14.14 -15.02
CA PHE A 124 -3.18 12.75 -15.16
C PHE A 124 -1.67 12.67 -15.48
N ALA A 125 -1.13 13.65 -16.21
CA ALA A 125 0.30 13.73 -16.48
C ALA A 125 1.17 13.87 -15.22
N GLN A 126 0.62 14.45 -14.13
CA GLN A 126 1.30 14.65 -12.85
C GLN A 126 1.11 13.49 -11.87
N LEU A 127 0.23 12.53 -12.15
CA LEU A 127 0.13 11.33 -11.32
C LEU A 127 1.46 10.58 -11.32
N GLU A 128 1.87 10.11 -10.16
CA GLU A 128 3.06 9.27 -9.98
C GLU A 128 2.87 7.88 -10.62
N GLY A 129 1.67 7.32 -10.44
CA GLY A 129 1.31 6.04 -11.05
C GLY A 129 -0.04 5.50 -10.62
N ALA A 130 -0.54 4.53 -11.37
CA ALA A 130 -1.75 3.79 -11.06
C ALA A 130 -1.47 2.29 -10.97
N TYR A 131 -1.92 1.67 -9.88
CA TYR A 131 -1.73 0.26 -9.62
C TYR A 131 -3.09 -0.44 -9.60
N ARG A 132 -3.24 -1.46 -10.45
CA ARG A 132 -4.40 -2.35 -10.43
C ARG A 132 -4.15 -3.52 -9.49
N ARG A 133 -5.04 -3.70 -8.52
CA ARG A 133 -5.05 -4.86 -7.62
C ARG A 133 -6.37 -5.61 -7.73
N ALA A 134 -6.48 -6.75 -7.06
CA ALA A 134 -7.65 -7.62 -7.17
C ALA A 134 -8.97 -6.95 -6.74
N ASP A 135 -8.92 -5.98 -5.83
CA ASP A 135 -10.10 -5.37 -5.19
C ASP A 135 -10.21 -3.85 -5.40
N ALA A 136 -9.13 -3.20 -5.83
CA ALA A 136 -9.09 -1.74 -5.97
C ALA A 136 -8.02 -1.27 -6.95
N TYR A 137 -8.17 -0.01 -7.38
CA TYR A 137 -7.09 0.78 -7.99
C TYR A 137 -6.46 1.68 -6.93
N TYR A 138 -5.15 1.81 -6.97
CA TYR A 138 -4.39 2.75 -6.15
C TYR A 138 -3.77 3.80 -7.05
N LEU A 139 -4.29 5.04 -6.93
CA LEU A 139 -3.87 6.18 -7.74
C LEU A 139 -2.91 7.03 -6.92
N TYR A 140 -1.62 6.98 -7.24
CA TYR A 140 -0.58 7.75 -6.55
C TYR A 140 -0.44 9.12 -7.15
N VAL A 141 -0.70 10.14 -6.33
CA VAL A 141 -0.49 11.54 -6.68
C VAL A 141 0.95 11.95 -6.37
N THR A 142 1.49 11.45 -5.27
CA THR A 142 2.89 11.61 -4.87
C THR A 142 3.43 10.26 -4.36
N PRO A 143 4.74 10.10 -4.17
CA PRO A 143 5.30 8.88 -3.59
C PRO A 143 4.71 8.49 -2.22
N SER A 144 4.12 9.44 -1.48
CA SER A 144 3.55 9.22 -0.15
C SER A 144 2.03 9.38 -0.08
N ARG A 145 1.37 9.85 -1.14
CA ARG A 145 -0.08 10.11 -1.15
C ARG A 145 -0.76 9.36 -2.28
N ALA A 146 -1.69 8.50 -1.92
CA ALA A 146 -2.49 7.74 -2.88
C ALA A 146 -3.97 7.79 -2.53
N PHE A 147 -4.81 7.62 -3.56
CA PHE A 147 -6.25 7.43 -3.43
C PHE A 147 -6.60 6.00 -3.81
N ILE A 148 -7.50 5.42 -3.05
CA ILE A 148 -7.99 4.05 -3.25
C ILE A 148 -9.34 4.13 -3.96
N LEU A 149 -9.47 3.44 -5.08
CA LEU A 149 -10.74 3.30 -5.79
C LEU A 149 -11.15 1.82 -5.80
N PRO A 150 -12.02 1.38 -4.87
CA PRO A 150 -12.50 0.00 -4.86
C PRO A 150 -13.27 -0.35 -6.12
N HIS A 151 -13.05 -1.54 -6.68
CA HIS A 151 -13.74 -1.97 -7.91
C HIS A 151 -15.25 -1.99 -7.75
N ALA A 152 -15.77 -2.39 -6.59
CA ALA A 152 -17.20 -2.47 -6.31
C ALA A 152 -17.90 -1.10 -6.22
N GLN A 153 -17.14 0.00 -6.16
CA GLN A 153 -17.69 1.36 -6.03
C GLN A 153 -17.49 2.20 -7.30
N ASN A 154 -17.07 1.54 -8.37
CA ASN A 154 -16.89 2.13 -9.67
C ASN A 154 -18.03 1.70 -10.59
N SER A 155 -18.55 2.63 -11.38
CA SER A 155 -19.59 2.33 -12.38
C SER A 155 -19.05 1.61 -13.62
N LEU A 156 -17.74 1.67 -13.87
CA LEU A 156 -17.06 0.97 -14.94
C LEU A 156 -16.63 -0.43 -14.51
N SER A 157 -16.61 -1.37 -15.44
CA SER A 157 -15.95 -2.65 -15.20
C SER A 157 -14.45 -2.47 -14.98
N PRO A 158 -13.77 -3.41 -14.28
CA PRO A 158 -12.33 -3.33 -14.06
C PRO A 158 -11.49 -3.23 -15.35
N ALA A 159 -11.97 -3.80 -16.46
CA ALA A 159 -11.29 -3.67 -17.76
C ALA A 159 -11.45 -2.25 -18.33
N GLN A 160 -12.69 -1.77 -18.38
CA GLN A 160 -13.02 -0.43 -18.90
C GLN A 160 -12.29 0.69 -18.11
N MET A 161 -12.24 0.56 -16.77
CA MET A 161 -11.51 1.51 -15.93
C MET A 161 -10.01 1.47 -16.22
N TRP A 162 -9.47 0.28 -16.46
CA TRP A 162 -8.05 0.14 -16.81
C TRP A 162 -7.74 0.78 -18.15
N ASP A 163 -8.58 0.55 -19.17
CA ASP A 163 -8.44 1.16 -20.50
C ASP A 163 -8.59 2.69 -20.42
N PHE A 164 -9.51 3.17 -19.57
CA PHE A 164 -9.68 4.60 -19.31
C PHE A 164 -8.42 5.24 -18.76
N LEU A 165 -7.77 4.59 -17.78
CA LEU A 165 -6.50 5.05 -17.20
C LEU A 165 -5.34 4.92 -18.20
N ALA A 166 -5.31 3.85 -18.99
CA ALA A 166 -4.26 3.61 -19.98
C ALA A 166 -4.25 4.66 -21.08
N ALA A 167 -5.41 5.15 -21.47
CA ALA A 167 -5.54 6.21 -22.48
C ALA A 167 -5.06 7.59 -21.99
N ARG A 168 -4.91 7.80 -20.68
CA ARG A 168 -4.67 9.12 -20.05
C ARG A 168 -3.37 9.23 -19.28
N LEU A 169 -2.86 8.11 -18.80
CA LEU A 169 -1.60 8.09 -18.05
C LEU A 169 -0.42 7.86 -19.03
N PRO A 170 0.72 8.53 -18.81
CA PRO A 170 1.94 8.27 -19.58
C PRO A 170 2.37 6.81 -19.47
N GLU A 171 3.02 6.31 -20.51
CA GLU A 171 3.63 4.98 -20.51
C GLU A 171 4.59 4.80 -19.32
N GLY A 172 4.56 3.61 -18.69
CA GLY A 172 5.38 3.31 -17.52
C GLY A 172 4.78 3.67 -16.17
N LYS A 173 3.67 4.44 -16.12
CA LYS A 173 2.97 4.77 -14.88
C LYS A 173 1.80 3.82 -14.53
N LEU A 174 1.55 2.86 -15.38
CA LEU A 174 0.51 1.84 -15.19
C LEU A 174 1.14 0.52 -14.76
N HIS A 175 0.68 -0.02 -13.62
CA HIS A 175 1.19 -1.25 -13.06
C HIS A 175 0.04 -2.22 -12.79
N SER A 176 -0.03 -3.32 -13.55
CA SER A 176 -0.95 -4.43 -13.33
C SER A 176 -0.18 -5.64 -12.83
N LYS A 177 -0.30 -5.99 -11.56
CA LYS A 177 0.17 -7.28 -11.00
C LYS A 177 -0.77 -7.75 -9.91
#